data_b41c89150cbc26fcda9ee30c7dcc4afa
#
_entry.id   b41c89150cbc26fcda9ee30c7dcc4afa
#
_cell.length_a   1.000
_cell.length_b   1.000
_cell.length_c   1.000
_cell.angle_alpha   90.00
_cell.angle_beta   90.00
_cell.angle_gamma   90.00
#
_symmetry.space_group_name_H-M   'P 1'
#
loop_
_entity.id
_entity.type
_entity.pdbx_description
1 polymer ?
#
loop_
_entity_poly.entity_id
_entity_poly.type
_entity_poly.pdbx_seq_one_letter_code
_entity_poly.pdbx_strand_id
1 'polypeptide(L)'
;MNKITCICLGVRDMERAVKFYRDNLGFETEEKSNNPDVIFFNTPGTKFELYPLELLAKDISEEAPPQISSGFSGITLAYNVENKEDVDKVIEKARAAGARIAKEPQPVFWGGYHAYFADLDGYYWEVAWGPNFKFDEKGMLVFD
;
A
#
# COMPACT_ATOMS: atom_id res chain seq x y z
N MET A 1 19.91 -8.01 11.09
CA MET A 1 18.55 -7.93 10.56
C MET A 1 18.57 -6.98 9.37
N ASN A 2 18.39 -7.47 8.16
CA ASN A 2 18.52 -6.66 6.94
C ASN A 2 17.41 -6.97 5.92
N LYS A 3 16.20 -7.19 6.42
CA LYS A 3 15.03 -7.42 5.58
C LYS A 3 13.73 -7.13 6.34
N ILE A 4 12.73 -6.62 5.63
CA ILE A 4 11.34 -6.56 6.10
C ILE A 4 10.60 -7.68 5.38
N THR A 5 9.99 -8.59 6.10
CA THR A 5 9.32 -9.76 5.51
C THR A 5 7.82 -9.58 5.36
N CYS A 6 7.23 -8.70 6.16
CA CYS A 6 5.81 -8.36 6.08
C CYS A 6 5.57 -6.93 6.56
N ILE A 7 4.65 -6.23 5.92
CA ILE A 7 4.07 -4.97 6.37
C ILE A 7 2.60 -5.21 6.64
N CYS A 8 2.16 -4.95 7.87
CA CYS A 8 0.77 -5.06 8.28
C CYS A 8 0.14 -3.68 8.40
N LEU A 9 -0.99 -3.46 7.74
CA LEU A 9 -1.82 -2.28 7.93
C LEU A 9 -3.02 -2.62 8.79
N GLY A 10 -3.20 -1.89 9.88
CA GLY A 10 -4.42 -1.93 10.67
C GLY A 10 -5.55 -1.19 9.94
N VAL A 11 -6.67 -1.86 9.70
CA VAL A 11 -7.81 -1.30 8.98
C VAL A 11 -9.08 -1.30 9.85
N ARG A 12 -9.93 -0.30 9.65
CA ARG A 12 -11.15 -0.14 10.44
C ARG A 12 -12.29 -1.04 9.97
N ASP A 13 -12.27 -1.42 8.69
CA ASP A 13 -13.30 -2.24 8.06
C ASP A 13 -12.62 -3.23 7.08
N MET A 14 -12.53 -4.49 7.51
CA MET A 14 -11.85 -5.53 6.74
C MET A 14 -12.52 -5.78 5.39
N GLU A 15 -13.86 -5.84 5.33
CA GLU A 15 -14.58 -6.09 4.09
C GLU A 15 -14.29 -4.97 3.06
N ARG A 16 -14.34 -3.73 3.49
CA ARG A 16 -14.04 -2.56 2.68
C ARG A 16 -12.59 -2.57 2.19
N ALA A 17 -11.65 -2.87 3.09
CA ALA A 17 -10.22 -2.90 2.77
C ALA A 17 -9.87 -4.06 1.81
N VAL A 18 -10.46 -5.24 2.02
CA VAL A 18 -10.28 -6.39 1.13
C VAL A 18 -10.80 -6.07 -0.27
N LYS A 19 -11.99 -5.49 -0.38
CA LYS A 19 -12.52 -5.05 -1.67
C LYS A 19 -11.60 -4.05 -2.37
N PHE A 20 -11.08 -3.09 -1.63
CA PHE A 20 -10.15 -2.08 -2.17
C PHE A 20 -8.86 -2.72 -2.70
N TYR A 21 -8.15 -3.48 -1.88
CA TYR A 21 -6.84 -4.01 -2.25
C TYR A 21 -6.93 -5.22 -3.18
N ARG A 22 -7.76 -6.22 -2.86
CA ARG A 22 -7.89 -7.45 -3.66
C ARG A 22 -8.66 -7.19 -4.94
N ASP A 23 -9.90 -6.72 -4.81
CA ASP A 23 -10.83 -6.72 -5.94
C ASP A 23 -10.61 -5.53 -6.88
N ASN A 24 -10.30 -4.36 -6.33
CA ASN A 24 -10.16 -3.13 -7.13
C ASN A 24 -8.71 -2.85 -7.56
N LEU A 25 -7.73 -3.01 -6.67
CA LEU A 25 -6.31 -2.81 -7.02
C LEU A 25 -5.63 -4.05 -7.59
N GLY A 26 -6.17 -5.25 -7.31
CA GLY A 26 -5.67 -6.50 -7.89
C GLY A 26 -4.51 -7.14 -7.13
N PHE A 27 -4.37 -6.86 -5.83
CA PHE A 27 -3.42 -7.57 -5.00
C PHE A 27 -3.81 -9.06 -4.90
N GLU A 28 -2.87 -9.94 -5.18
CA GLU A 28 -3.11 -11.38 -5.22
C GLU A 28 -3.11 -12.02 -3.83
N THR A 29 -4.05 -12.92 -3.60
CA THR A 29 -4.18 -13.67 -2.36
C THR A 29 -4.94 -14.97 -2.58
N GLU A 30 -4.68 -15.98 -1.75
CA GLU A 30 -5.47 -17.22 -1.70
C GLU A 30 -6.77 -17.08 -0.89
N GLU A 31 -6.89 -15.98 -0.08
CA GLU A 31 -8.07 -15.74 0.73
C GLU A 31 -9.31 -15.41 -0.14
N LYS A 32 -10.38 -16.17 0.05
CA LYS A 32 -11.63 -16.01 -0.70
C LYS A 32 -12.74 -15.32 0.09
N SER A 33 -12.63 -15.26 1.41
CA SER A 33 -13.59 -14.52 2.23
C SER A 33 -13.57 -13.04 1.90
N ASN A 34 -14.73 -12.41 1.94
CA ASN A 34 -14.83 -10.95 1.80
C ASN A 34 -14.61 -10.22 3.13
N ASN A 35 -14.70 -10.94 4.24
CA ASN A 35 -14.47 -10.37 5.57
C ASN A 35 -13.68 -11.36 6.44
N PRO A 36 -12.41 -11.62 6.10
CA PRO A 36 -11.58 -12.52 6.89
C PRO A 36 -11.09 -11.83 8.17
N ASP A 37 -10.67 -12.62 9.16
CA ASP A 37 -10.04 -12.11 10.39
C ASP A 37 -8.66 -11.49 10.11
N VAL A 38 -7.96 -11.99 9.09
CA VAL A 38 -6.67 -11.51 8.60
C VAL A 38 -6.55 -11.87 7.11
N ILE A 39 -5.83 -11.05 6.35
CA ILE A 39 -5.53 -11.39 4.95
C ILE A 39 -4.06 -11.08 4.65
N PHE A 40 -3.40 -12.02 3.98
CA PHE A 40 -2.06 -11.84 3.43
C PHE A 40 -2.13 -11.78 1.91
N PHE A 41 -1.47 -10.79 1.35
CA PHE A 41 -1.29 -10.68 -0.10
C PHE A 41 0.07 -11.25 -0.50
N ASN A 42 0.08 -11.99 -1.60
CA ASN A 42 1.25 -12.69 -2.10
C ASN A 42 2.15 -11.79 -2.96
N THR A 43 2.48 -10.64 -2.43
CA THR A 43 3.40 -9.69 -3.08
C THR A 43 4.82 -10.28 -3.21
N PRO A 44 5.55 -10.01 -4.28
CA PRO A 44 6.96 -10.35 -4.38
C PRO A 44 7.77 -9.70 -3.25
N GLY A 45 8.76 -10.42 -2.73
CA GLY A 45 9.59 -9.91 -1.63
C GLY A 45 8.82 -9.76 -0.33
N THR A 46 8.73 -8.54 0.20
CA THR A 46 7.99 -8.22 1.43
C THR A 46 6.50 -8.50 1.25
N LYS A 47 5.92 -9.29 2.14
CA LYS A 47 4.49 -9.57 2.14
C LYS A 47 3.69 -8.38 2.67
N PHE A 48 2.44 -8.32 2.29
CA PHE A 48 1.52 -7.27 2.67
C PHE A 48 0.32 -7.90 3.39
N GLU A 49 -0.08 -7.34 4.52
CA GLU A 49 -1.10 -7.88 5.39
C GLU A 49 -2.09 -6.81 5.80
N LEU A 50 -3.36 -7.18 5.91
CA LEU A 50 -4.39 -6.36 6.56
C LEU A 50 -4.90 -7.07 7.80
N TYR A 51 -5.05 -6.32 8.87
CA TYR A 51 -5.56 -6.81 10.14
C TYR A 51 -6.49 -5.75 10.77
N PRO A 52 -7.52 -6.15 11.54
CA PRO A 52 -8.37 -5.16 12.20
C PRO A 52 -7.57 -4.26 13.13
N LEU A 53 -7.69 -2.94 12.96
CA LEU A 53 -6.84 -1.95 13.63
C LEU A 53 -6.83 -2.07 15.16
N GLU A 54 -8.01 -2.25 15.77
CA GLU A 54 -8.11 -2.39 17.22
C GLU A 54 -7.49 -3.70 17.72
N LEU A 55 -7.62 -4.78 16.95
CA LEU A 55 -7.00 -6.06 17.28
C LEU A 55 -5.49 -6.00 17.11
N LEU A 56 -4.98 -5.27 16.11
CA LEU A 56 -3.56 -5.04 15.93
C LEU A 56 -2.96 -4.28 17.12
N ALA A 57 -3.65 -3.25 17.61
CA ALA A 57 -3.22 -2.53 18.79
C ALA A 57 -3.16 -3.42 20.04
N LYS A 58 -4.15 -4.27 20.23
CA LYS A 58 -4.21 -5.24 21.36
C LYS A 58 -3.16 -6.34 21.21
N ASP A 59 -2.84 -6.76 19.99
CA ASP A 59 -1.81 -7.77 19.75
C ASP A 59 -0.42 -7.27 20.16
N ILE A 60 -0.18 -5.97 20.04
CA ILE A 60 1.08 -5.35 20.53
C ILE A 60 1.13 -5.39 22.07
N SER A 61 0.03 -5.06 22.73
CA SER A 61 -0.10 -5.14 24.19
C SER A 61 -1.57 -5.16 24.59
N GLU A 62 -2.02 -6.22 25.26
CA GLU A 62 -3.38 -6.30 25.80
C GLU A 62 -3.62 -5.36 26.97
N GLU A 63 -2.62 -5.22 27.85
CA GLU A 63 -2.72 -4.40 29.05
C GLU A 63 -2.60 -2.90 28.76
N ALA A 64 -1.78 -2.53 27.77
CA ALA A 64 -1.53 -1.15 27.41
C ALA A 64 -1.42 -1.00 25.87
N PRO A 65 -2.52 -1.22 25.13
CA PRO A 65 -2.48 -1.12 23.67
C PRO A 65 -2.07 0.29 23.24
N PRO A 66 -1.32 0.42 22.15
CA PRO A 66 -1.01 1.71 21.58
C PRO A 66 -2.28 2.50 21.30
N GLN A 67 -2.24 3.79 21.54
CA GLN A 67 -3.38 4.68 21.26
C GLN A 67 -3.59 4.79 19.75
N ILE A 68 -4.79 4.44 19.30
CA ILE A 68 -5.21 4.69 17.92
C ILE A 68 -5.49 6.18 17.80
N SER A 69 -4.75 6.83 16.89
CA SER A 69 -4.89 8.25 16.62
C SER A 69 -5.19 8.51 15.14
N SER A 70 -5.68 9.71 14.85
CA SER A 70 -5.80 10.22 13.47
C SER A 70 -4.56 11.04 13.11
N GLY A 71 -4.36 11.27 11.82
CA GLY A 71 -3.27 12.07 11.30
C GLY A 71 -2.23 11.25 10.56
N PHE A 72 -1.15 11.92 10.17
CA PHE A 72 -0.10 11.27 9.39
C PHE A 72 0.78 10.37 10.26
N SER A 73 0.87 9.09 9.88
CA SER A 73 1.65 8.08 10.60
C SER A 73 3.18 8.21 10.43
N GLY A 74 3.64 9.04 9.49
CA GLY A 74 5.06 9.15 9.12
C GLY A 74 5.55 8.04 8.19
N ILE A 75 4.63 7.26 7.62
CA ILE A 75 4.93 6.15 6.71
C ILE A 75 4.24 6.39 5.37
N THR A 76 4.97 6.15 4.28
CA THR A 76 4.41 5.97 2.96
C THR A 76 4.82 4.62 2.40
N LEU A 77 3.92 3.98 1.68
CA LEU A 77 4.22 2.82 0.86
C LEU A 77 4.48 3.30 -0.57
N ALA A 78 5.31 2.60 -1.31
CA ALA A 78 5.61 2.98 -2.68
C ALA A 78 5.32 1.85 -3.66
N TYR A 79 4.73 2.22 -4.78
CA TYR A 79 4.59 1.39 -5.97
C TYR A 79 5.34 2.07 -7.11
N ASN A 80 6.52 1.52 -7.43
CA ASN A 80 7.35 2.04 -8.49
C ASN A 80 7.02 1.33 -9.81
N VAL A 81 6.97 2.08 -10.89
CA VAL A 81 6.58 1.60 -12.21
C VAL A 81 7.70 1.76 -13.23
N GLU A 82 7.73 0.88 -14.23
CA GLU A 82 8.76 0.87 -15.26
C GLU A 82 8.54 1.95 -16.33
N ASN A 83 7.28 2.33 -16.57
CA ASN A 83 6.92 3.32 -17.58
C ASN A 83 6.23 4.52 -16.95
N LYS A 84 6.58 5.71 -17.43
CA LYS A 84 6.04 6.97 -16.90
C LYS A 84 4.51 7.05 -16.94
N GLU A 85 3.91 6.61 -18.04
CA GLU A 85 2.46 6.59 -18.26
C GLU A 85 1.70 5.64 -17.33
N ASP A 86 2.38 4.68 -16.70
CA ASP A 86 1.75 3.76 -15.76
C ASP A 86 1.44 4.45 -14.43
N VAL A 87 2.10 5.56 -14.10
CA VAL A 87 1.75 6.39 -12.95
C VAL A 87 0.30 6.87 -13.07
N ASP A 88 -0.06 7.45 -14.22
CA ASP A 88 -1.42 7.94 -14.47
C ASP A 88 -2.44 6.81 -14.40
N LYS A 89 -2.15 5.66 -14.99
CA LYS A 89 -3.04 4.49 -14.99
C LYS A 89 -3.31 3.97 -13.58
N VAL A 90 -2.26 3.87 -12.75
CA VAL A 90 -2.40 3.41 -11.37
C VAL A 90 -3.22 4.40 -10.55
N ILE A 91 -2.99 5.69 -10.72
CA ILE A 91 -3.76 6.73 -10.02
C ILE A 91 -5.23 6.69 -10.42
N GLU A 92 -5.56 6.53 -11.69
CA GLU A 92 -6.96 6.40 -12.13
C GLU A 92 -7.62 5.13 -11.57
N LYS A 93 -6.87 4.02 -11.50
CA LYS A 93 -7.35 2.79 -10.87
C LYS A 93 -7.62 2.98 -9.37
N ALA A 94 -6.71 3.65 -8.65
CA ALA A 94 -6.90 3.98 -7.24
C ALA A 94 -8.10 4.91 -7.02
N ARG A 95 -8.25 5.94 -7.87
CA ARG A 95 -9.39 6.86 -7.84
C ARG A 95 -10.71 6.12 -8.02
N ALA A 96 -10.79 5.24 -9.00
CA ALA A 96 -11.97 4.41 -9.26
C ALA A 96 -12.28 3.45 -8.10
N ALA A 97 -11.26 3.02 -7.36
CA ALA A 97 -11.40 2.19 -6.16
C ALA A 97 -11.88 2.98 -4.92
N GLY A 98 -11.97 4.30 -5.00
CA GLY A 98 -12.41 5.17 -3.90
C GLY A 98 -11.28 5.81 -3.11
N ALA A 99 -10.03 5.69 -3.54
CA ALA A 99 -8.90 6.38 -2.91
C ALA A 99 -9.03 7.90 -3.05
N ARG A 100 -8.51 8.61 -2.05
CA ARG A 100 -8.35 10.05 -2.16
C ARG A 100 -7.00 10.34 -2.81
N ILE A 101 -7.01 11.09 -3.91
CA ILE A 101 -5.76 11.49 -4.57
C ILE A 101 -5.20 12.70 -3.82
N ALA A 102 -4.09 12.47 -3.12
CA ALA A 102 -3.42 13.49 -2.32
C ALA A 102 -2.53 14.40 -3.17
N LYS A 103 -1.96 13.85 -4.23
CA LYS A 103 -1.14 14.59 -5.19
C LYS A 103 -1.33 14.00 -6.58
N GLU A 104 -1.81 14.81 -7.51
CA GLU A 104 -1.99 14.40 -8.90
C GLU A 104 -0.63 14.11 -9.56
N PRO A 105 -0.61 13.21 -10.58
CA PRO A 105 0.61 12.90 -11.31
C PRO A 105 1.30 14.14 -11.86
N GLN A 106 2.58 14.31 -11.55
CA GLN A 106 3.36 15.46 -11.96
C GLN A 106 4.87 15.18 -11.98
N PRO A 107 5.65 15.93 -12.77
CA PRO A 107 7.11 15.90 -12.70
C PRO A 107 7.63 16.34 -11.34
N VAL A 108 8.77 15.78 -10.93
CA VAL A 108 9.44 16.14 -9.69
C VAL A 108 10.89 16.54 -9.94
N PHE A 109 11.47 17.28 -8.98
CA PHE A 109 12.78 17.94 -9.11
C PHE A 109 13.95 16.97 -9.41
N TRP A 110 13.84 15.71 -8.98
CA TRP A 110 14.88 14.70 -9.23
C TRP A 110 14.78 14.01 -10.62
N GLY A 111 13.92 14.53 -11.51
CA GLY A 111 13.75 14.03 -12.87
C GLY A 111 12.71 12.95 -13.04
N GLY A 112 12.04 12.56 -11.98
CA GLY A 112 10.97 11.57 -12.01
C GLY A 112 9.59 12.16 -12.28
N TYR A 113 8.59 11.27 -12.17
CA TYR A 113 7.18 11.60 -12.30
C TYR A 113 6.41 10.78 -11.28
N HIS A 114 5.64 11.41 -10.41
CA HIS A 114 4.97 10.71 -9.34
C HIS A 114 3.61 11.30 -8.94
N ALA A 115 2.92 10.55 -8.12
CA ALA A 115 1.66 10.92 -7.50
C ALA A 115 1.52 10.26 -6.13
N TYR A 116 0.55 10.71 -5.34
CA TYR A 116 0.18 10.09 -4.06
C TYR A 116 -1.32 9.87 -3.99
N PHE A 117 -1.71 8.70 -3.48
CA PHE A 117 -3.08 8.48 -3.04
C PHE A 117 -3.10 8.03 -1.58
N ALA A 118 -4.20 8.29 -0.88
CA ALA A 118 -4.50 7.73 0.41
C ALA A 118 -5.53 6.61 0.23
N ASP A 119 -5.30 5.46 0.86
CA ASP A 119 -6.28 4.40 0.88
C ASP A 119 -7.50 4.77 1.75
N LEU A 120 -8.44 3.85 1.93
CA LEU A 120 -9.68 4.11 2.65
C LEU A 120 -9.48 4.29 4.17
N ASP A 121 -8.31 3.94 4.69
CA ASP A 121 -7.91 4.12 6.09
C ASP A 121 -6.91 5.27 6.29
N GLY A 122 -6.54 5.97 5.21
CA GLY A 122 -5.65 7.13 5.23
C GLY A 122 -4.17 6.78 5.12
N TYR A 123 -3.82 5.56 4.77
CA TYR A 123 -2.43 5.19 4.47
C TYR A 123 -2.02 5.72 3.10
N TYR A 124 -0.86 6.39 3.03
CA TYR A 124 -0.37 7.02 1.81
C TYR A 124 0.48 6.07 0.98
N TRP A 125 0.20 6.08 -0.31
CA TRP A 125 0.95 5.36 -1.34
C TRP A 125 1.55 6.35 -2.33
N GLU A 126 2.86 6.29 -2.53
CA GLU A 126 3.53 6.93 -3.65
C GLU A 126 3.48 6.01 -4.87
N VAL A 127 3.09 6.54 -6.01
CA VAL A 127 3.24 5.88 -7.31
C VAL A 127 4.26 6.68 -8.10
N ALA A 128 5.40 6.07 -8.41
CA ALA A 128 6.52 6.81 -8.96
C ALA A 128 7.20 6.09 -10.13
N TRP A 129 7.60 6.89 -11.10
CA TRP A 129 8.52 6.52 -12.16
C TRP A 129 9.79 7.38 -12.07
N GLY A 130 10.93 6.78 -12.35
CA GLY A 130 12.20 7.50 -12.45
C GLY A 130 13.04 7.00 -13.63
N PRO A 131 13.78 7.89 -14.32
CA PRO A 131 14.55 7.52 -15.51
C PRO A 131 15.69 6.53 -15.22
N ASN A 132 16.12 6.45 -13.97
CA ASN A 132 17.21 5.57 -13.51
C ASN A 132 16.71 4.39 -12.66
N PHE A 133 15.40 4.19 -12.55
CA PHE A 133 14.87 3.04 -11.84
C PHE A 133 15.20 1.75 -12.58
N LYS A 134 15.67 0.76 -11.81
CA LYS A 134 15.94 -0.58 -12.30
C LYS A 134 15.08 -1.57 -11.53
N PHE A 135 14.62 -2.59 -12.23
CA PHE A 135 13.76 -3.61 -11.66
C PHE A 135 14.35 -4.99 -11.92
N ASP A 136 14.15 -5.88 -10.97
CA ASP A 136 14.46 -7.30 -11.16
C ASP A 136 13.38 -8.00 -11.99
N GLU A 137 13.58 -9.28 -12.25
CA GLU A 137 12.63 -10.12 -13.02
C GLU A 137 11.26 -10.29 -12.36
N LYS A 138 11.12 -9.90 -11.10
CA LYS A 138 9.86 -9.90 -10.34
C LYS A 138 9.22 -8.51 -10.26
N GLY A 139 9.80 -7.53 -10.95
CA GLY A 139 9.33 -6.15 -10.95
C GLY A 139 9.61 -5.39 -9.65
N MET A 140 10.57 -5.86 -8.85
CA MET A 140 10.97 -5.17 -7.62
C MET A 140 12.12 -4.20 -7.90
N LEU A 141 12.02 -3.00 -7.34
CA LEU A 141 13.06 -1.98 -7.46
C LEU A 141 14.39 -2.49 -6.89
N VAL A 142 15.46 -2.31 -7.64
CA VAL A 142 16.81 -2.71 -7.23
C VAL A 142 17.77 -1.52 -7.27
N PHE A 143 18.74 -1.54 -6.38
CA PHE A 143 19.83 -0.57 -6.32
C PHE A 143 21.16 -1.30 -6.56
N ASP A 144 22.00 -0.73 -7.40
CA ASP A 144 23.36 -1.26 -7.69
C ASP A 144 24.31 -0.98 -6.52
#